data_61004e9cb609d7bac441026019e59594
#
_entry.id   61004e9cb609d7bac441026019e59594
#
_cell.length_a   1.000
_cell.length_b   1.000
_cell.length_c   1.000
_cell.angle_alpha   90.00
_cell.angle_beta   90.00
_cell.angle_gamma   90.00
#
_symmetry.space_group_name_H-M   'P 1'
#
loop_
_entity.id
_entity.type
_entity.pdbx_description
1 polymer ?
#
loop_
_entity_poly.entity_id
_entity_poly.type
_entity_poly.pdbx_seq_one_letter_code
_entity_poly.pdbx_strand_id
1 'polypeptide(L)' 'MNYYIIVFKNTYDAMAAEKRMKELNFNFRIMPTPTSITMSCGICIRIEEEEEIHTIIKNNIIEFKNIYFRDNDGYIIVER' A
#
# COMPACT_ATOMS: atom_id res chain seq x y z
N MET A 1 10.95 6.27 11.50
CA MET A 1 10.48 4.93 11.16
C MET A 1 10.08 4.88 9.69
N ASN A 2 10.56 3.89 8.97
CA ASN A 2 10.33 3.78 7.52
C ASN A 2 9.35 2.67 7.22
N TYR A 3 8.44 2.94 6.29
CA TYR A 3 7.46 1.94 5.87
C TYR A 3 6.92 2.32 4.49
N TYR A 4 6.16 1.41 3.90
CA TYR A 4 5.51 1.64 2.62
C TYR A 4 4.00 1.73 2.82
N ILE A 5 3.34 2.50 1.95
CA ILE A 5 1.88 2.46 1.89
C ILE A 5 1.45 2.20 0.45
N ILE A 6 0.37 1.44 0.32
CA ILE A 6 -0.24 1.14 -0.97
C ILE A 6 -1.56 1.89 -1.02
N VAL A 7 -1.71 2.76 -2.01
CA VAL A 7 -2.88 3.62 -2.19
C VAL A 7 -3.72 3.08 -3.35
N PHE A 8 -5.03 3.10 -3.19
CA PHE A 8 -5.97 2.50 -4.15
C PHE A 8 -6.83 3.54 -4.82
N LYS A 9 -7.41 3.18 -5.98
CA LYS A 9 -8.31 4.07 -6.70
C LYS A 9 -9.64 4.24 -5.99
N ASN A 10 -10.09 3.19 -5.32
CA ASN A 10 -11.39 3.20 -4.65
C ASN A 10 -11.38 2.19 -3.50
N THR A 11 -12.45 2.25 -2.70
CA THR A 11 -12.57 1.38 -1.52
C THR A 11 -12.69 -0.09 -1.91
N TYR A 12 -13.37 -0.37 -3.03
CA TYR A 12 -13.54 -1.76 -3.47
C TYR A 12 -12.19 -2.42 -3.70
N ASP A 13 -11.28 -1.74 -4.42
CA ASP A 13 -9.95 -2.27 -4.69
C ASP A 13 -9.17 -2.47 -3.41
N ALA A 14 -9.29 -1.55 -2.45
CA ALA A 14 -8.60 -1.66 -1.17
C ALA A 14 -9.09 -2.88 -0.39
N MET A 15 -10.39 -3.12 -0.38
CA MET A 15 -10.94 -4.27 0.34
C MET A 15 -10.57 -5.59 -0.33
N ALA A 16 -10.56 -5.63 -1.65
CA ALA A 16 -10.13 -6.81 -2.39
C ALA A 16 -8.66 -7.12 -2.10
N ALA A 17 -7.83 -6.08 -2.02
CA ALA A 17 -6.42 -6.24 -1.71
C ALA A 17 -6.23 -6.77 -0.30
N GLU A 18 -6.99 -6.24 0.66
CA GLU A 18 -6.92 -6.72 2.04
C GLU A 18 -7.20 -8.21 2.12
N LYS A 19 -8.27 -8.65 1.46
CA LYS A 19 -8.64 -10.06 1.46
C LYS A 19 -7.53 -10.92 0.86
N ARG A 20 -7.00 -10.50 -0.27
CA ARG A 20 -5.96 -11.26 -0.97
C ARG A 20 -4.69 -11.37 -0.13
N MET A 21 -4.30 -10.27 0.50
CA MET A 21 -3.09 -10.24 1.29
C MET A 21 -3.22 -11.08 2.56
N LYS A 22 -4.43 -11.14 3.15
CA LYS A 22 -4.67 -12.03 4.28
C LYS A 22 -4.53 -13.50 3.85
N GLU A 23 -5.07 -13.84 2.69
CA GLU A 23 -4.97 -15.20 2.16
C GLU A 23 -3.52 -15.62 1.95
N LEU A 24 -2.66 -14.67 1.59
CA LEU A 24 -1.24 -14.93 1.34
C LEU A 24 -0.37 -14.71 2.56
N ASN A 25 -0.97 -14.39 3.70
CA ASN A 25 -0.26 -14.21 4.98
C ASN A 25 0.76 -13.07 4.97
N PHE A 26 0.47 -12.00 4.23
CA PHE A 26 1.32 -10.81 4.31
C PHE A 26 1.14 -10.12 5.65
N ASN A 27 2.21 -9.50 6.13
CA ASN A 27 2.18 -8.73 7.37
C ASN A 27 1.89 -7.27 7.02
N PHE A 28 0.63 -6.84 7.23
CA PHE A 28 0.20 -5.50 6.83
C PHE A 28 -0.83 -4.93 7.80
N ARG A 29 -1.10 -3.63 7.65
CA ARG A 29 -2.13 -2.94 8.41
C ARG A 29 -2.95 -2.05 7.50
N ILE A 30 -4.24 -1.93 7.82
CA ILE A 30 -5.12 -0.95 7.17
C ILE A 30 -5.01 0.35 7.97
N MET A 31 -4.89 1.48 7.27
CA MET A 31 -4.83 2.78 7.94
C MET A 31 -5.48 3.83 7.05
N PRO A 32 -5.87 4.99 7.63
CA PRO A 32 -6.38 6.09 6.82
C PRO A 32 -5.30 6.60 5.86
N THR A 33 -5.71 6.96 4.65
CA THR A 33 -4.77 7.54 3.69
C THR A 33 -4.34 8.93 4.19
N PRO A 34 -3.02 9.21 4.24
CA PRO A 34 -2.55 10.53 4.67
C PRO A 34 -3.08 11.65 3.79
N THR A 35 -3.38 12.79 4.42
CA THR A 35 -3.95 13.93 3.70
C THR A 35 -2.99 14.54 2.70
N SER A 36 -1.68 14.31 2.85
CA SER A 36 -0.67 14.80 1.92
C SER A 36 -0.66 14.01 0.61
N ILE A 37 -1.40 12.92 0.54
CA ILE A 37 -1.49 12.07 -0.65
C ILE A 37 -2.88 12.21 -1.23
N THR A 38 -3.00 12.07 -2.56
CA THR A 38 -4.29 12.15 -3.25
C THR A 38 -5.32 11.22 -2.62
N MET A 39 -6.49 11.78 -2.30
CA MET A 39 -7.54 11.11 -1.55
C MET A 39 -8.57 10.44 -2.45
N SER A 40 -8.14 9.63 -3.41
CA SER A 40 -9.11 8.88 -4.22
C SER A 40 -9.71 7.71 -3.43
N CYS A 41 -9.04 7.30 -2.35
CA CYS A 41 -9.56 6.29 -1.44
C CYS A 41 -9.21 6.68 -0.02
N GLY A 42 -10.16 6.52 0.91
CA GLY A 42 -9.97 6.92 2.31
C GLY A 42 -9.07 6.00 3.10
N ILE A 43 -8.76 4.80 2.61
CA ILE A 43 -7.91 3.85 3.33
C ILE A 43 -6.76 3.41 2.44
N CYS A 44 -5.66 3.03 3.11
CA CYS A 44 -4.50 2.48 2.41
C CYS A 44 -3.95 1.32 3.23
N ILE A 45 -2.99 0.60 2.65
CA ILE A 45 -2.36 -0.52 3.32
C ILE A 45 -0.92 -0.14 3.65
N ARG A 46 -0.54 -0.36 4.91
CA ARG A 46 0.83 -0.12 5.37
C ARG A 46 1.59 -1.43 5.42
N ILE A 47 2.80 -1.44 4.84
CA ILE A 47 3.70 -2.59 4.86
C ILE A 47 5.07 -2.10 5.29
N GLU A 48 5.69 -2.81 6.25
CA GLU A 48 7.00 -2.43 6.76
C GLU A 48 8.13 -3.22 6.11
N GLU A 49 7.82 -4.38 5.51
CA GLU A 49 8.82 -5.25 4.91
C GLU A 49 9.01 -4.95 3.43
N GLU A 50 10.20 -4.50 3.07
CA GLU A 50 10.51 -4.16 1.68
C GLU A 50 10.33 -5.37 0.76
N GLU A 51 10.68 -6.56 1.22
CA GLU A 51 10.56 -7.78 0.42
C GLU A 51 9.12 -8.05 0.02
N GLU A 52 8.17 -7.75 0.89
CA GLU A 52 6.76 -7.95 0.58
C GLU A 52 6.31 -6.99 -0.52
N ILE A 53 6.79 -5.75 -0.49
CA ILE A 53 6.50 -4.78 -1.54
C ILE A 53 7.03 -5.27 -2.88
N HIS A 54 8.27 -5.78 -2.91
CA HIS A 54 8.85 -6.32 -4.14
C HIS A 54 8.03 -7.48 -4.69
N THR A 55 7.56 -8.37 -3.81
CA THR A 55 6.75 -9.51 -4.21
C THR A 55 5.43 -9.06 -4.81
N ILE A 56 4.78 -8.06 -4.20
CA ILE A 56 3.51 -7.54 -4.69
C ILE A 56 3.66 -6.95 -6.09
N ILE A 57 4.69 -6.14 -6.29
CA ILE A 57 4.93 -5.49 -7.58
C ILE A 57 5.28 -6.52 -8.65
N LYS A 58 6.20 -7.43 -8.33
CA LYS A 58 6.70 -8.40 -9.29
C LYS A 58 5.61 -9.35 -9.79
N ASN A 59 4.72 -9.77 -8.89
CA ASN A 59 3.75 -10.81 -9.21
C ASN A 59 2.34 -10.28 -9.47
N ASN A 60 2.15 -8.95 -9.48
CA ASN A 60 0.83 -8.34 -9.72
C ASN A 60 -0.25 -8.96 -8.83
N ILE A 61 0.04 -9.06 -7.54
CA ILE A 61 -0.85 -9.75 -6.60
C ILE A 61 -2.16 -9.01 -6.40
N ILE A 62 -2.13 -7.67 -6.41
CA ILE A 62 -3.32 -6.84 -6.17
C ILE A 62 -3.35 -5.68 -7.14
N GLU A 63 -4.56 -5.11 -7.32
CA GLU A 63 -4.74 -3.86 -8.06
C GLU A 63 -4.52 -2.70 -7.11
N PHE A 64 -3.70 -1.73 -7.51
CA PHE A 64 -3.47 -0.53 -6.70
C PHE A 64 -3.18 0.66 -7.60
N LYS A 65 -3.25 1.86 -7.01
CA LYS A 65 -2.97 3.08 -7.75
C LYS A 65 -1.50 3.46 -7.69
N ASN A 66 -0.97 3.61 -6.48
CA ASN A 66 0.42 3.98 -6.27
C ASN A 66 0.94 3.35 -4.98
N ILE A 67 2.26 3.23 -4.90
CA ILE A 67 2.95 2.83 -3.69
C ILE A 67 3.87 3.98 -3.29
N TYR A 68 3.88 4.33 -2.01
CA TYR A 68 4.75 5.37 -1.47
C TYR A 68 5.64 4.81 -0.39
N PHE A 69 6.84 5.37 -0.29
CA PHE A 69 7.76 5.07 0.80
C PHE A 69 7.76 6.25 1.77
N ARG A 70 7.56 5.97 3.05
CA ARG A 70 7.61 6.99 4.11
C ARG A 70 8.98 6.97 4.76
N ASP A 71 9.68 8.13 4.72
CA ASP A 71 10.90 8.31 5.48
C ASP A 71 10.70 9.48 6.47
N ASN A 72 11.77 10.00 7.03
CA ASN A 72 11.67 11.08 8.02
C ASN A 72 11.15 12.38 7.43
N ASP A 73 11.28 12.56 6.13
CA ASP A 73 10.91 13.82 5.46
C ASP A 73 9.53 13.79 4.82
N GLY A 74 8.92 12.62 4.71
CA GLY A 74 7.59 12.53 4.11
C GLY A 74 7.42 11.29 3.24
N TYR A 75 6.51 11.40 2.27
CA TYR A 75 6.19 10.30 1.37
C TYR A 75 6.83 10.51 0.01
N ILE A 76 7.45 9.46 -0.52
CA ILE A 76 8.10 9.48 -1.84
C ILE A 76 7.45 8.38 -2.67
N ILE A 77 7.03 8.71 -3.90
CA ILE A 77 6.41 7.71 -4.76
C ILE A 77 7.45 6.68 -5.19
N VAL A 78 7.03 5.41 -5.16
CA VAL A 78 7.91 4.30 -5.56
C VAL A 78 7.73 4.07 -7.05
N GLU A 79 8.80 4.23 -7.80
CA GLU A 79 8.79 3.99 -9.25
C GLU A 79 8.80 2.49 -9.52
N ARG A 80 8.00 2.07 -10.51
CA ARG A 80 7.85 0.65 -10.86
C ARG A 80 8.42 0.34 -12.22
#